data_22bad2d07a32977e307c6f6b65b9b553
#
_entry.id   22bad2d07a32977e307c6f6b65b9b553
#
_cell.length_a   1.000
_cell.length_b   1.000
_cell.length_c   1.000
_cell.angle_alpha   90.00
_cell.angle_beta   90.00
_cell.angle_gamma   90.00
#
_symmetry.space_group_name_H-M   'P 1'
#
loop_
_entity.id
_entity.type
_entity.pdbx_description
1 polymer ?
#
loop_
_entity_poly.entity_id
_entity_poly.type
_entity_poly.pdbx_seq_one_letter_code
_entity_poly.pdbx_strand_id
1 'polypeptide(L)'
;KDAKDPLNFSQTITSSSEMMRVIIVHFASLMYYTAIILDLAELKIPKKITFTGMGSKYIKLITDDEATLSLIVSRIFAYYGKLVDNNDLRAANIQIQFSEEPKLVTAQGGLIMESKPLKDHLIPDNCLCHGYTNEEYGTTVTYGQMSSMKKGILDSFNKFCGLFVEDSMVQALSKLGLDIPTNFVNTMKEYAESSFDIVLNDNSDEQKAQFAIGDPMFFWPLKETLYQMTKECNQEALNNKEKEHQ
;
A
#
# COMPACT_ATOMS: atom_id res chain seq x y z
N LYS A 1 -28.86 23.42 6.65
CA LYS A 1 -28.37 22.13 6.12
C LYS A 1 -26.88 22.10 6.33
N ASP A 2 -26.50 21.40 7.36
CA ASP A 2 -25.22 21.46 8.01
C ASP A 2 -24.13 20.92 7.09
N ALA A 3 -23.25 21.79 6.63
CA ALA A 3 -21.95 21.37 6.13
C ALA A 3 -21.29 20.65 7.32
N LYS A 4 -21.26 19.31 7.27
CA LYS A 4 -20.59 18.50 8.28
C LYS A 4 -19.17 19.00 8.39
N ASP A 5 -18.81 19.44 9.57
CA ASP A 5 -17.51 20.00 9.88
C ASP A 5 -16.42 18.99 9.44
N PRO A 6 -15.49 19.37 8.56
CA PRO A 6 -14.38 18.51 8.15
C PRO A 6 -13.55 17.98 9.33
N LEU A 7 -13.48 18.74 10.42
CA LEU A 7 -12.84 18.34 11.66
C LEU A 7 -13.54 17.16 12.34
N ASN A 8 -14.86 17.11 12.27
CA ASN A 8 -15.66 16.04 12.88
C ASN A 8 -15.47 14.70 12.13
N PHE A 9 -15.32 14.75 10.81
CA PHE A 9 -15.04 13.56 10.01
C PHE A 9 -13.66 12.99 10.31
N SER A 10 -12.64 13.85 10.37
CA SER A 10 -11.28 13.45 10.72
C SER A 10 -11.20 12.82 12.11
N GLN A 11 -11.83 13.43 13.11
CA GLN A 11 -11.89 12.91 14.48
C GLN A 11 -12.60 11.54 14.54
N THR A 12 -13.68 11.37 13.79
CA THR A 12 -14.40 10.09 13.75
C THR A 12 -13.55 8.97 13.18
N ILE A 13 -12.77 9.25 12.13
CA ILE A 13 -11.85 8.26 11.54
C ILE A 13 -10.73 7.91 12.52
N THR A 14 -10.10 8.89 13.14
CA THR A 14 -8.95 8.65 14.03
C THR A 14 -9.35 8.04 15.38
N SER A 15 -10.62 8.12 15.77
CA SER A 15 -11.15 7.45 16.96
C SER A 15 -11.47 5.96 16.73
N SER A 16 -11.53 5.51 15.47
CA SER A 16 -11.74 4.09 15.13
C SER A 16 -10.41 3.39 14.90
N SER A 17 -10.05 2.47 15.80
CA SER A 17 -8.83 1.66 15.65
C SER A 17 -8.86 0.80 14.40
N GLU A 18 -10.02 0.33 13.98
CA GLU A 18 -10.24 -0.47 12.77
C GLU A 18 -9.95 0.35 11.51
N MET A 19 -10.49 1.56 11.42
CA MET A 19 -10.23 2.44 10.27
C MET A 19 -8.77 2.87 10.23
N MET A 20 -8.13 3.09 11.37
CA MET A 20 -6.69 3.38 11.42
C MET A 20 -5.85 2.21 10.92
N ARG A 21 -6.27 0.96 11.17
CA ARG A 21 -5.61 -0.23 10.58
C ARG A 21 -5.74 -0.26 9.05
N VAL A 22 -6.90 0.11 8.50
CA VAL A 22 -7.07 0.24 7.03
C VAL A 22 -6.09 1.27 6.47
N ILE A 23 -6.01 2.44 7.09
CA ILE A 23 -5.13 3.53 6.63
C ILE A 23 -3.66 3.11 6.70
N ILE A 24 -3.24 2.49 7.79
CA ILE A 24 -1.83 2.07 7.94
C ILE A 24 -1.46 0.92 6.99
N VAL A 25 -2.36 -0.02 6.73
CA VAL A 25 -2.14 -1.09 5.74
C VAL A 25 -1.98 -0.49 4.35
N HIS A 26 -2.84 0.44 3.96
CA HIS A 26 -2.74 1.14 2.68
C HIS A 26 -1.42 1.92 2.58
N PHE A 27 -1.07 2.71 3.59
CA PHE A 27 0.19 3.46 3.60
C PHE A 27 1.41 2.52 3.54
N ALA A 28 1.42 1.48 4.37
CA ALA A 28 2.51 0.52 4.41
C ALA A 28 2.66 -0.22 3.07
N SER A 29 1.55 -0.54 2.39
CA SER A 29 1.60 -1.20 1.09
C SER A 29 2.23 -0.34 0.01
N LEU A 30 1.96 0.97 -0.01
CA LEU A 30 2.60 1.90 -0.93
C LEU A 30 4.12 1.99 -0.69
N MET A 31 4.54 2.05 0.57
CA MET A 31 5.96 2.12 0.91
C MET A 31 6.67 0.80 0.65
N TYR A 32 6.02 -0.32 0.95
CA TYR A 32 6.55 -1.66 0.66
C TYR A 32 6.72 -1.88 -0.85
N TYR A 33 5.72 -1.49 -1.64
CA TYR A 33 5.80 -1.59 -3.10
C TYR A 33 6.86 -0.63 -3.68
N THR A 34 7.04 0.55 -3.08
CA THR A 34 8.14 1.45 -3.44
C THR A 34 9.50 0.77 -3.21
N ALA A 35 9.68 0.06 -2.10
CA ALA A 35 10.92 -0.69 -1.85
C ALA A 35 11.13 -1.80 -2.90
N ILE A 36 10.08 -2.51 -3.31
CA ILE A 36 10.13 -3.50 -4.40
C ILE A 36 10.60 -2.85 -5.71
N ILE A 37 10.00 -1.73 -6.11
CA ILE A 37 10.38 -1.04 -7.36
C ILE A 37 11.85 -0.62 -7.32
N LEU A 38 12.30 -0.05 -6.22
CA LEU A 38 13.69 0.40 -6.08
C LEU A 38 14.68 -0.77 -6.19
N ASP A 39 14.35 -1.90 -5.59
CA ASP A 39 15.15 -3.12 -5.62
C ASP A 39 15.21 -3.72 -7.04
N LEU A 40 14.05 -3.97 -7.66
CA LEU A 40 13.95 -4.56 -9.00
C LEU A 40 14.55 -3.67 -10.11
N ALA A 41 14.49 -2.36 -9.93
CA ALA A 41 15.07 -1.38 -10.86
C ALA A 41 16.53 -1.02 -10.53
N GLU A 42 17.13 -1.66 -9.50
CA GLU A 42 18.49 -1.39 -9.03
C GLU A 42 18.74 0.11 -8.73
N LEU A 43 17.71 0.78 -8.21
CA LEU A 43 17.76 2.19 -7.91
C LEU A 43 18.31 2.46 -6.50
N LYS A 44 18.94 3.61 -6.34
CA LYS A 44 19.44 4.03 -5.03
C LYS A 44 18.29 4.31 -4.07
N ILE A 45 18.44 3.86 -2.83
CA ILE A 45 17.48 4.13 -1.76
C ILE A 45 17.45 5.64 -1.46
N PRO A 46 16.28 6.28 -1.51
CA PRO A 46 16.17 7.71 -1.23
C PRO A 46 16.43 8.00 0.24
N LYS A 47 17.15 9.09 0.52
CA LYS A 47 17.31 9.58 1.89
C LYS A 47 16.07 10.32 2.41
N LYS A 48 15.23 10.80 1.49
CA LYS A 48 14.03 11.59 1.78
C LYS A 48 12.92 11.23 0.80
N ILE A 49 11.71 11.10 1.33
CA ILE A 49 10.46 11.00 0.55
C ILE A 49 9.59 12.20 0.92
N THR A 50 9.20 12.99 -0.09
CA THR A 50 8.33 14.14 0.10
C THR A 50 6.93 13.83 -0.42
N PHE A 51 5.94 13.94 0.45
CA PHE A 51 4.54 13.81 0.07
C PHE A 51 3.98 15.16 -0.38
N THR A 52 3.38 15.17 -1.56
CA THR A 52 2.78 16.36 -2.17
C THR A 52 1.34 16.09 -2.59
N GLY A 53 0.63 17.15 -2.97
CA GLY A 53 -0.77 17.05 -3.39
C GLY A 53 -1.75 16.91 -2.22
N MET A 54 -3.03 17.16 -2.53
CA MET A 54 -4.08 17.13 -1.50
C MET A 54 -4.34 15.72 -0.96
N GLY A 55 -4.12 14.69 -1.78
CA GLY A 55 -4.27 13.29 -1.39
C GLY A 55 -3.30 12.88 -0.27
N SER A 56 -2.12 13.52 -0.16
CA SER A 56 -1.16 13.20 0.89
C SER A 56 -1.66 13.53 2.31
N LYS A 57 -2.71 14.33 2.42
CA LYS A 57 -3.28 14.69 3.73
C LYS A 57 -3.85 13.49 4.50
N TYR A 58 -4.27 12.42 3.81
CA TYR A 58 -4.74 11.22 4.50
C TYR A 58 -3.65 10.57 5.35
N ILE A 59 -2.38 10.71 4.96
CA ILE A 59 -1.24 10.16 5.70
C ILE A 59 -1.13 10.83 7.07
N LYS A 60 -1.47 12.11 7.16
CA LYS A 60 -1.51 12.85 8.44
C LYS A 60 -2.58 12.34 9.40
N LEU A 61 -3.53 11.52 8.94
CA LEU A 61 -4.45 10.82 9.84
C LEU A 61 -3.73 9.75 10.68
N ILE A 62 -2.58 9.24 10.21
CA ILE A 62 -1.76 8.30 10.97
C ILE A 62 -1.07 9.05 12.12
N THR A 63 -0.37 10.11 11.80
CA THR A 63 0.27 11.03 12.73
C THR A 63 0.76 12.29 12.00
N ASP A 64 0.81 13.42 12.70
CA ASP A 64 1.44 14.65 12.23
C ASP A 64 2.97 14.66 12.49
N ASP A 65 3.48 13.69 13.24
CA ASP A 65 4.90 13.58 13.56
C ASP A 65 5.65 12.90 12.42
N GLU A 66 6.37 13.71 11.64
CA GLU A 66 7.22 13.25 10.52
C GLU A 66 8.33 12.29 10.98
N ALA A 67 8.80 12.40 12.22
CA ALA A 67 9.83 11.51 12.74
C ALA A 67 9.28 10.09 12.96
N THR A 68 8.07 9.97 13.48
CA THR A 68 7.38 8.69 13.63
C THR A 68 7.07 8.07 12.26
N LEU A 69 6.60 8.84 11.29
CA LEU A 69 6.39 8.35 9.91
C LEU A 69 7.71 7.89 9.28
N SER A 70 8.79 8.65 9.47
CA SER A 70 10.13 8.29 8.98
C SER A 70 10.61 6.96 9.55
N LEU A 71 10.35 6.74 10.84
CA LEU A 71 10.67 5.47 11.51
C LEU A 71 9.87 4.31 10.92
N ILE A 72 8.56 4.48 10.70
CA ILE A 72 7.70 3.46 10.12
C ILE A 72 8.17 3.11 8.71
N VAL A 73 8.41 4.09 7.86
CA VAL A 73 8.88 3.87 6.48
C VAL A 73 10.23 3.17 6.46
N SER A 74 11.18 3.61 7.28
CA SER A 74 12.49 2.96 7.38
C SER A 74 12.38 1.48 7.81
N ARG A 75 11.44 1.15 8.71
CA ARG A 75 11.18 -0.24 9.13
C ARG A 75 10.54 -1.08 8.01
N ILE A 76 9.65 -0.50 7.21
CA ILE A 76 9.05 -1.17 6.04
C ILE A 76 10.14 -1.54 5.04
N PHE A 77 11.03 -0.61 4.72
CA PHE A 77 12.16 -0.84 3.82
C PHE A 77 13.12 -1.89 4.38
N ALA A 78 13.47 -1.78 5.66
CA ALA A 78 14.35 -2.74 6.32
C ALA A 78 13.75 -4.16 6.36
N TYR A 79 12.44 -4.27 6.59
CA TYR A 79 11.73 -5.54 6.55
C TYR A 79 11.81 -6.18 5.15
N TYR A 80 11.48 -5.42 4.09
CA TYR A 80 11.61 -5.93 2.73
C TYR A 80 13.06 -6.31 2.41
N GLY A 81 14.03 -5.48 2.80
CA GLY A 81 15.46 -5.77 2.63
C GLY A 81 15.92 -7.07 3.31
N LYS A 82 15.30 -7.47 4.42
CA LYS A 82 15.54 -8.78 5.04
C LYS A 82 15.03 -9.93 4.16
N LEU A 83 13.88 -9.74 3.50
CA LEU A 83 13.26 -10.77 2.66
C LEU A 83 14.05 -11.05 1.38
N VAL A 84 14.70 -10.03 0.82
CA VAL A 84 15.45 -10.11 -0.46
C VAL A 84 16.97 -10.09 -0.29
N ASP A 85 17.45 -10.13 0.95
CA ASP A 85 18.89 -10.07 1.31
C ASP A 85 19.62 -8.82 0.79
N ASN A 86 18.92 -7.68 0.74
CA ASN A 86 19.47 -6.39 0.32
C ASN A 86 19.89 -5.54 1.52
N ASN A 87 21.21 -5.36 1.69
CA ASN A 87 21.77 -4.63 2.84
C ASN A 87 21.49 -3.13 2.81
N ASP A 88 21.40 -2.52 1.64
CA ASP A 88 21.10 -1.09 1.52
C ASP A 88 19.67 -0.81 2.00
N LEU A 89 18.71 -1.66 1.64
CA LEU A 89 17.34 -1.61 2.14
C LEU A 89 17.27 -1.86 3.65
N ARG A 90 18.04 -2.83 4.16
CA ARG A 90 18.11 -3.12 5.61
C ARG A 90 18.59 -1.92 6.42
N ALA A 91 19.53 -1.17 5.87
CA ALA A 91 20.11 0.01 6.50
C ALA A 91 19.38 1.32 6.16
N ALA A 92 18.24 1.25 5.48
CA ALA A 92 17.50 2.42 5.03
C ALA A 92 17.10 3.32 6.21
N ASN A 93 17.46 4.59 6.12
CA ASN A 93 17.06 5.65 7.04
C ASN A 93 16.42 6.78 6.23
N ILE A 94 15.11 6.72 6.08
CA ILE A 94 14.35 7.55 5.16
C ILE A 94 13.61 8.61 5.96
N GLN A 95 13.86 9.87 5.62
CA GLN A 95 13.13 11.01 6.17
C GLN A 95 11.84 11.26 5.40
N ILE A 96 10.74 11.41 6.09
CA ILE A 96 9.46 11.83 5.51
C ILE A 96 9.31 13.33 5.70
N GLN A 97 8.80 13.98 4.66
CA GLN A 97 8.47 15.39 4.68
C GLN A 97 7.15 15.61 3.93
N PHE A 98 6.33 16.53 4.43
CA PHE A 98 5.17 17.01 3.70
C PHE A 98 5.47 18.36 3.04
N SER A 99 4.94 18.55 1.82
CA SER A 99 5.03 19.86 1.16
C SER A 99 4.19 20.88 1.89
N GLU A 100 4.73 22.08 2.12
CA GLU A 100 4.00 23.21 2.70
C GLU A 100 2.87 23.68 1.78
N GLU A 101 3.13 23.67 0.46
CA GLU A 101 2.17 24.13 -0.55
C GLU A 101 1.81 23.00 -1.55
N PRO A 102 1.07 21.96 -1.10
CA PRO A 102 0.88 20.75 -1.89
C PRO A 102 0.14 20.97 -3.22
N LYS A 103 -0.64 22.05 -3.37
CA LYS A 103 -1.33 22.37 -4.62
C LYS A 103 -0.43 23.04 -5.65
N LEU A 104 0.61 23.75 -5.23
CA LEU A 104 1.47 24.53 -6.10
C LEU A 104 2.70 23.77 -6.60
N VAL A 105 3.07 22.68 -5.95
CA VAL A 105 4.30 21.92 -6.27
C VAL A 105 4.34 21.48 -7.73
N THR A 106 3.22 20.96 -8.26
CA THR A 106 3.15 20.52 -9.66
C THR A 106 3.32 21.69 -10.64
N ALA A 107 2.65 22.83 -10.35
CA ALA A 107 2.77 24.02 -11.20
C ALA A 107 4.16 24.63 -11.13
N GLN A 108 4.75 24.72 -9.93
CA GLN A 108 6.11 25.21 -9.74
C GLN A 108 7.14 24.28 -10.38
N GLY A 109 6.96 22.95 -10.24
CA GLY A 109 7.80 21.96 -10.90
C GLY A 109 7.77 22.10 -12.43
N GLY A 110 6.60 22.31 -13.01
CA GLY A 110 6.43 22.54 -14.45
C GLY A 110 7.13 23.81 -14.96
N LEU A 111 7.24 24.84 -14.12
CA LEU A 111 7.96 26.07 -14.46
C LEU A 111 9.49 25.91 -14.39
N ILE A 112 9.99 25.01 -13.58
CA ILE A 112 11.43 24.76 -13.37
C ILE A 112 11.95 23.69 -14.32
N MET A 113 11.10 22.79 -14.80
CA MET A 113 11.51 21.78 -15.76
C MET A 113 11.93 22.44 -17.06
N GLU A 114 13.25 22.58 -17.27
CA GLU A 114 13.78 22.65 -18.62
C GLU A 114 13.23 21.45 -19.40
N SER A 115 12.85 21.67 -20.66
CA SER A 115 12.28 20.68 -21.57
C SER A 115 13.26 19.55 -21.95
N LYS A 116 13.94 18.98 -20.97
CA LYS A 116 14.65 17.72 -21.15
C LYS A 116 13.59 16.65 -21.21
N PRO A 117 13.51 15.86 -22.30
CA PRO A 117 12.62 14.71 -22.32
C PRO A 117 12.93 13.91 -21.05
N LEU A 118 11.91 13.70 -20.21
CA LEU A 118 11.97 12.66 -19.19
C LEU A 118 12.44 11.43 -19.96
N LYS A 119 13.68 11.00 -19.73
CA LYS A 119 14.09 9.68 -20.16
C LYS A 119 13.06 8.77 -19.55
N ASP A 120 12.36 8.05 -20.40
CA ASP A 120 11.40 7.03 -19.98
C ASP A 120 12.15 6.02 -19.10
N HIS A 121 12.25 6.35 -17.82
CA HIS A 121 12.52 5.35 -16.80
C HIS A 121 11.20 4.62 -16.62
N LEU A 122 10.89 3.80 -17.63
CA LEU A 122 9.80 2.87 -17.58
C LEU A 122 9.98 2.04 -16.32
N ILE A 123 8.93 1.94 -15.54
CA ILE A 123 8.86 0.94 -14.47
C ILE A 123 9.15 -0.39 -15.15
N PRO A 124 10.15 -1.15 -14.71
CA PRO A 124 10.45 -2.42 -15.34
C PRO A 124 9.21 -3.31 -15.42
N ASP A 125 9.00 -3.99 -16.54
CA ASP A 125 7.82 -4.84 -16.75
C ASP A 125 7.66 -5.90 -15.64
N ASN A 126 8.77 -6.37 -15.07
CA ASN A 126 8.76 -7.29 -13.94
C ASN A 126 8.15 -6.70 -12.66
N CYS A 127 8.08 -5.38 -12.51
CA CYS A 127 7.39 -4.74 -11.39
C CYS A 127 5.88 -4.94 -11.48
N LEU A 128 5.29 -4.95 -12.67
CA LEU A 128 3.88 -5.26 -12.87
C LEU A 128 3.55 -6.68 -12.44
N CYS A 129 4.42 -7.62 -12.77
CA CYS A 129 4.26 -9.04 -12.50
C CYS A 129 4.88 -9.47 -11.15
N HIS A 130 5.35 -8.52 -10.35
CA HIS A 130 5.89 -8.75 -9.01
C HIS A 130 7.02 -9.79 -8.97
N GLY A 131 8.01 -9.62 -9.84
CA GLY A 131 9.18 -10.49 -9.94
C GLY A 131 9.03 -11.71 -10.86
N TYR A 132 7.88 -11.91 -11.49
CA TYR A 132 7.78 -12.83 -12.61
C TYR A 132 8.54 -12.26 -13.80
N THR A 133 9.48 -13.01 -14.33
CA THR A 133 10.32 -12.53 -15.43
C THR A 133 9.58 -12.62 -16.75
N ASN A 134 9.90 -11.71 -17.65
CA ASN A 134 9.42 -11.77 -19.03
C ASN A 134 9.86 -13.06 -19.76
N GLU A 135 10.90 -13.73 -19.29
CA GLU A 135 11.37 -15.01 -19.81
C GLU A 135 10.34 -16.11 -19.63
N GLU A 136 9.61 -16.12 -18.49
CA GLU A 136 8.61 -17.15 -18.21
C GLU A 136 7.28 -16.90 -18.92
N TYR A 137 6.84 -15.63 -19.00
CA TYR A 137 5.51 -15.24 -19.49
C TYR A 137 5.52 -14.35 -20.75
N GLY A 138 6.70 -14.02 -21.27
CA GLY A 138 6.88 -13.09 -22.38
C GLY A 138 6.85 -11.63 -21.94
N THR A 139 6.86 -10.72 -22.89
CA THR A 139 6.92 -9.26 -22.63
C THR A 139 5.62 -8.68 -22.11
N THR A 140 4.50 -9.39 -22.24
CA THR A 140 3.18 -8.93 -21.85
C THR A 140 2.44 -10.03 -21.12
N VAL A 141 2.10 -9.78 -19.86
CA VAL A 141 1.30 -10.70 -19.06
C VAL A 141 -0.18 -10.38 -19.29
N THR A 142 -0.97 -11.42 -19.54
CA THR A 142 -2.40 -11.29 -19.82
C THR A 142 -3.24 -11.87 -18.68
N TYR A 143 -4.51 -11.48 -18.64
CA TYR A 143 -5.48 -12.01 -17.66
C TYR A 143 -5.61 -13.54 -17.73
N GLY A 144 -5.47 -14.14 -18.91
CA GLY A 144 -5.50 -15.61 -19.06
C GLY A 144 -4.35 -16.35 -18.34
N GLN A 145 -3.25 -15.66 -18.04
CA GLN A 145 -2.10 -16.24 -17.33
C GLN A 145 -2.21 -16.13 -15.81
N MET A 146 -3.17 -15.37 -15.30
CA MET A 146 -3.30 -15.10 -13.86
C MET A 146 -3.45 -16.35 -12.99
N SER A 147 -4.19 -17.33 -13.48
CA SER A 147 -4.40 -18.58 -12.73
C SER A 147 -3.10 -19.27 -12.37
N SER A 148 -2.13 -19.31 -13.31
CA SER A 148 -0.82 -19.89 -13.08
C SER A 148 0.03 -19.07 -12.10
N MET A 149 -0.24 -17.77 -11.98
CA MET A 149 0.50 -16.84 -11.14
C MET A 149 -0.12 -16.64 -9.76
N LYS A 150 -1.36 -17.12 -9.53
CA LYS A 150 -2.10 -16.96 -8.27
C LYS A 150 -1.25 -17.23 -7.04
N LYS A 151 -0.58 -18.38 -6.99
CA LYS A 151 0.24 -18.77 -5.85
C LYS A 151 1.35 -17.75 -5.56
N GLY A 152 2.10 -17.35 -6.58
CA GLY A 152 3.19 -16.40 -6.40
C GLY A 152 2.73 -15.02 -5.98
N ILE A 153 1.60 -14.55 -6.52
CA ILE A 153 1.00 -13.27 -6.13
C ILE A 153 0.58 -13.29 -4.66
N LEU A 154 -0.12 -14.36 -4.24
CA LEU A 154 -0.53 -14.53 -2.85
C LEU A 154 0.66 -14.72 -1.91
N ASP A 155 1.68 -15.49 -2.29
CA ASP A 155 2.91 -15.66 -1.50
C ASP A 155 3.61 -14.30 -1.28
N SER A 156 3.63 -13.46 -2.31
CA SER A 156 4.19 -12.13 -2.22
C SER A 156 3.38 -11.21 -1.31
N PHE A 157 2.06 -11.23 -1.43
CA PHE A 157 1.18 -10.49 -0.54
C PHE A 157 1.28 -11.01 0.91
N ASN A 158 1.39 -12.32 1.10
CA ASN A 158 1.57 -12.93 2.42
C ASN A 158 2.89 -12.49 3.10
N LYS A 159 3.95 -12.28 2.30
CA LYS A 159 5.20 -11.69 2.81
C LYS A 159 4.96 -10.26 3.29
N PHE A 160 4.22 -9.44 2.56
CA PHE A 160 3.83 -8.11 3.02
C PHE A 160 3.02 -8.16 4.32
N CYS A 161 2.04 -9.06 4.44
CA CYS A 161 1.26 -9.22 5.67
C CYS A 161 2.15 -9.53 6.89
N GLY A 162 3.25 -10.25 6.71
CA GLY A 162 4.22 -10.55 7.76
C GLY A 162 4.87 -9.32 8.40
N LEU A 163 4.85 -8.17 7.73
CA LEU A 163 5.29 -6.90 8.29
C LEU A 163 4.56 -6.54 9.60
N PHE A 164 3.28 -6.85 9.70
CA PHE A 164 2.43 -6.46 10.83
C PHE A 164 2.60 -7.35 12.07
N VAL A 165 3.40 -8.40 11.99
CA VAL A 165 3.81 -9.23 13.14
C VAL A 165 5.32 -9.11 13.41
N GLU A 166 6.05 -8.31 12.66
CA GLU A 166 7.45 -8.00 12.93
C GLU A 166 7.54 -7.11 14.19
N ASP A 167 8.28 -7.55 15.20
CA ASP A 167 8.37 -6.88 16.51
C ASP A 167 8.65 -5.37 16.40
N SER A 168 9.53 -5.02 15.49
CA SER A 168 9.91 -3.62 15.27
C SER A 168 8.77 -2.77 14.73
N MET A 169 7.92 -3.33 13.90
CA MET A 169 6.73 -2.66 13.35
C MET A 169 5.63 -2.58 14.39
N VAL A 170 5.36 -3.68 15.10
CA VAL A 170 4.38 -3.72 16.20
C VAL A 170 4.67 -2.65 17.24
N GLN A 171 5.95 -2.53 17.67
CA GLN A 171 6.37 -1.48 18.60
C GLN A 171 6.16 -0.05 18.05
N ALA A 172 6.36 0.16 16.75
CA ALA A 172 6.14 1.47 16.14
C ALA A 172 4.65 1.83 16.11
N LEU A 173 3.79 0.85 15.80
CA LEU A 173 2.34 1.04 15.76
C LEU A 173 1.74 1.23 17.16
N SER A 174 2.23 0.49 18.16
CA SER A 174 1.81 0.67 19.56
C SER A 174 2.11 2.09 20.08
N LYS A 175 3.20 2.74 19.64
CA LYS A 175 3.47 4.15 19.97
C LYS A 175 2.42 5.12 19.43
N LEU A 176 1.71 4.73 18.38
CA LEU A 176 0.57 5.46 17.81
C LEU A 176 -0.75 5.10 18.51
N GLY A 177 -0.73 4.25 19.53
CA GLY A 177 -1.93 3.72 20.17
C GLY A 177 -2.68 2.71 19.30
N LEU A 178 -1.99 2.13 18.30
CA LEU A 178 -2.58 1.18 17.37
C LEU A 178 -2.10 -0.24 17.68
N ASP A 179 -2.95 -1.02 18.32
CA ASP A 179 -2.70 -2.43 18.58
C ASP A 179 -3.13 -3.29 17.39
N ILE A 180 -2.27 -4.24 17.04
CA ILE A 180 -2.55 -5.21 15.99
C ILE A 180 -3.10 -6.50 16.63
N PRO A 181 -4.34 -6.90 16.34
CA PRO A 181 -4.89 -8.15 16.85
C PRO A 181 -4.10 -9.37 16.40
N THR A 182 -4.07 -10.41 17.23
CA THR A 182 -3.31 -11.64 16.95
C THR A 182 -3.76 -12.36 15.67
N ASN A 183 -5.04 -12.24 15.31
CA ASN A 183 -5.60 -12.81 14.08
C ASN A 183 -5.50 -11.89 12.85
N PHE A 184 -5.05 -10.64 13.01
CA PHE A 184 -5.08 -9.61 11.97
C PHE A 184 -4.45 -10.07 10.65
N VAL A 185 -3.24 -10.62 10.72
CA VAL A 185 -2.52 -11.10 9.52
C VAL A 185 -3.24 -12.26 8.85
N ASN A 186 -3.82 -13.19 9.64
CA ASN A 186 -4.57 -14.31 9.08
C ASN A 186 -5.84 -13.81 8.37
N THR A 187 -6.57 -12.88 8.98
CA THR A 187 -7.73 -12.24 8.36
C THR A 187 -7.39 -11.57 7.03
N MET A 188 -6.28 -10.81 6.97
CA MET A 188 -5.83 -10.19 5.72
C MET A 188 -5.54 -11.23 4.62
N LYS A 189 -4.91 -12.36 4.98
CA LYS A 189 -4.61 -13.45 4.03
C LYS A 189 -5.87 -14.15 3.53
N GLU A 190 -6.84 -14.39 4.42
CA GLU A 190 -8.14 -14.98 4.07
C GLU A 190 -8.90 -14.08 3.07
N TYR A 191 -8.92 -12.76 3.30
CA TYR A 191 -9.52 -11.80 2.36
C TYR A 191 -8.81 -11.81 1.01
N ALA A 192 -7.49 -11.82 1.00
CA ALA A 192 -6.71 -11.86 -0.22
C ALA A 192 -6.97 -13.14 -1.03
N GLU A 193 -7.07 -14.28 -0.37
CA GLU A 193 -7.30 -15.57 -1.02
C GLU A 193 -8.71 -15.68 -1.61
N SER A 194 -9.72 -15.30 -0.84
CA SER A 194 -11.13 -15.34 -1.28
C SER A 194 -11.40 -14.43 -2.47
N SER A 195 -10.76 -13.26 -2.50
CA SER A 195 -10.96 -12.28 -3.57
C SER A 195 -10.30 -12.67 -4.87
N PHE A 196 -9.20 -13.39 -4.81
CA PHE A 196 -8.49 -13.79 -6.03
C PHE A 196 -9.35 -14.67 -6.92
N ASP A 197 -10.16 -15.54 -6.31
CA ASP A 197 -11.10 -16.41 -7.04
C ASP A 197 -12.20 -15.59 -7.72
N ILE A 198 -12.67 -14.50 -7.10
CA ILE A 198 -13.64 -13.58 -7.72
C ILE A 198 -13.02 -12.94 -8.97
N VAL A 199 -11.81 -12.40 -8.84
CA VAL A 199 -11.12 -11.75 -9.97
C VAL A 199 -10.83 -12.74 -11.10
N LEU A 200 -10.45 -13.97 -10.79
CA LEU A 200 -10.25 -15.01 -11.80
C LEU A 200 -11.54 -15.32 -12.54
N ASN A 201 -12.66 -15.45 -11.82
CA ASN A 201 -13.97 -15.74 -12.42
C ASN A 201 -14.46 -14.58 -13.30
N ASP A 202 -14.28 -13.34 -12.86
CA ASP A 202 -14.69 -12.14 -13.63
C ASP A 202 -13.89 -11.97 -14.93
N ASN A 203 -12.68 -12.54 -15.01
CA ASN A 203 -11.80 -12.45 -16.17
C ASN A 203 -11.62 -13.78 -16.92
N SER A 204 -12.48 -14.76 -16.64
CA SER A 204 -12.48 -16.06 -17.35
C SER A 204 -13.04 -16.00 -18.77
N ASP A 205 -13.63 -14.86 -19.18
CA ASP A 205 -14.11 -14.62 -20.55
C ASP A 205 -12.91 -14.65 -21.53
N GLU A 206 -13.01 -15.45 -22.59
CA GLU A 206 -11.96 -15.60 -23.61
C GLU A 206 -11.51 -14.27 -24.23
N GLN A 207 -12.41 -13.28 -24.34
CA GLN A 207 -12.07 -11.97 -24.85
C GLN A 207 -11.20 -11.19 -23.85
N LYS A 208 -11.54 -11.26 -22.55
CA LYS A 208 -10.75 -10.60 -21.50
C LYS A 208 -9.41 -11.27 -21.25
N ALA A 209 -9.34 -12.59 -21.41
CA ALA A 209 -8.13 -13.35 -21.21
C ALA A 209 -6.93 -12.90 -22.07
N GLN A 210 -7.22 -12.25 -23.22
CA GLN A 210 -6.19 -11.74 -24.15
C GLN A 210 -5.68 -10.34 -23.81
N PHE A 211 -6.37 -9.62 -22.90
CA PHE A 211 -5.93 -8.26 -22.53
C PHE A 211 -4.72 -8.31 -21.61
N ALA A 212 -3.78 -7.38 -21.84
CA ALA A 212 -2.64 -7.17 -20.97
C ALA A 212 -3.08 -6.64 -19.62
N ILE A 213 -2.42 -7.09 -18.56
CA ILE A 213 -2.61 -6.57 -17.21
C ILE A 213 -1.89 -5.23 -17.12
N GLY A 214 -2.63 -4.16 -16.83
CA GLY A 214 -2.11 -2.80 -16.70
C GLY A 214 -1.73 -2.42 -15.27
N ASP A 215 -2.22 -3.16 -14.26
CA ASP A 215 -1.99 -2.85 -12.85
C ASP A 215 -0.98 -3.82 -12.22
N PRO A 216 -0.14 -3.35 -11.28
CA PRO A 216 0.74 -4.22 -10.54
C PRO A 216 -0.06 -5.29 -9.77
N MET A 217 0.27 -6.55 -9.98
CA MET A 217 -0.48 -7.68 -9.40
C MET A 217 -0.46 -7.72 -7.88
N PHE A 218 0.53 -7.10 -7.24
CA PHE A 218 0.57 -6.93 -5.79
C PHE A 218 -0.67 -6.22 -5.24
N PHE A 219 -1.23 -5.26 -5.98
CA PHE A 219 -2.37 -4.47 -5.52
C PHE A 219 -3.71 -5.20 -5.65
N TRP A 220 -3.78 -6.33 -6.31
CA TRP A 220 -5.03 -7.06 -6.48
C TRP A 220 -5.54 -7.67 -5.18
N PRO A 221 -4.76 -8.53 -4.48
CA PRO A 221 -5.18 -9.03 -3.18
C PRO A 221 -5.29 -7.91 -2.14
N LEU A 222 -4.46 -6.87 -2.23
CA LEU A 222 -4.52 -5.72 -1.35
C LEU A 222 -5.83 -4.95 -1.48
N LYS A 223 -6.28 -4.67 -2.71
CA LYS A 223 -7.51 -3.91 -2.98
C LYS A 223 -8.71 -4.54 -2.29
N GLU A 224 -8.84 -5.85 -2.43
CA GLU A 224 -9.95 -6.57 -1.81
C GLU A 224 -9.79 -6.66 -0.29
N THR A 225 -8.59 -6.91 0.19
CA THR A 225 -8.31 -6.89 1.64
C THR A 225 -8.75 -5.57 2.26
N LEU A 226 -8.36 -4.43 1.67
CA LEU A 226 -8.76 -3.10 2.14
C LEU A 226 -10.29 -2.89 2.04
N TYR A 227 -10.91 -3.39 0.98
CA TYR A 227 -12.36 -3.31 0.82
C TYR A 227 -13.11 -4.08 1.92
N GLN A 228 -12.73 -5.32 2.20
CA GLN A 228 -13.35 -6.13 3.25
C GLN A 228 -13.12 -5.54 4.64
N MET A 229 -11.90 -5.09 4.95
CA MET A 229 -11.60 -4.38 6.21
C MET A 229 -12.49 -3.14 6.37
N THR A 230 -12.67 -2.35 5.31
CA THR A 230 -13.52 -1.15 5.35
C THR A 230 -15.00 -1.50 5.56
N LYS A 231 -15.45 -2.58 4.94
CA LYS A 231 -16.82 -3.08 5.09
C LYS A 231 -17.12 -3.51 6.54
N GLU A 232 -16.18 -4.19 7.19
CA GLU A 232 -16.29 -4.55 8.61
C GLU A 232 -16.36 -3.30 9.51
N CYS A 233 -15.51 -2.32 9.30
CA CYS A 233 -15.57 -1.05 10.04
C CYS A 233 -16.96 -0.39 9.94
N ASN A 234 -17.58 -0.42 8.77
CA ASN A 234 -18.92 0.14 8.58
C ASN A 234 -20.00 -0.67 9.31
N GLN A 235 -19.91 -1.99 9.32
CA GLN A 235 -20.87 -2.85 10.01
C GLN A 235 -20.79 -2.67 11.53
N GLU A 236 -19.58 -2.58 12.09
CA GLU A 236 -19.39 -2.31 13.52
C GLU A 236 -19.94 -0.95 13.92
N ALA A 237 -19.72 0.07 13.10
CA ALA A 237 -20.25 1.40 13.34
C ALA A 237 -21.79 1.43 13.34
N LEU A 238 -22.44 0.66 12.48
CA LEU A 238 -23.90 0.52 12.45
C LEU A 238 -24.42 -0.22 13.69
N ASN A 239 -23.80 -1.34 14.06
CA ASN A 239 -24.18 -2.14 15.23
C ASN A 239 -24.01 -1.35 16.55
N ASN A 240 -23.01 -0.49 16.65
CA ASN A 240 -22.80 0.34 17.83
C ASN A 240 -23.87 1.42 17.94
N LYS A 241 -24.29 2.06 16.84
CA LYS A 241 -25.39 3.02 16.84
C LYS A 241 -26.73 2.40 17.26
N GLU A 242 -27.03 1.16 16.84
CA GLU A 242 -28.24 0.46 17.26
C GLU A 242 -28.26 0.15 18.74
N LYS A 243 -27.11 -0.15 19.35
CA LYS A 243 -26.97 -0.37 20.80
C LYS A 243 -27.11 0.91 21.63
N GLU A 244 -26.71 2.07 21.10
CA GLU A 244 -26.88 3.36 21.78
C GLU A 244 -28.31 3.86 21.76
N HIS A 245 -29.16 3.32 20.90
CA HIS A 245 -30.59 3.67 20.79
C HIS A 245 -31.53 2.68 21.49
N GLN A 246 -31.02 1.65 22.14
CA GLN A 246 -31.74 0.69 23.01
C GLN A 246 -31.51 1.02 24.48
#